data_1662aaf13345a64a03270a5fe45b0eb0
#
_entry.id   1662aaf13345a64a03270a5fe45b0eb0
#
_cell.length_a   1.000
_cell.length_b   1.000
_cell.length_c   1.000
_cell.angle_alpha   90.00
_cell.angle_beta   90.00
_cell.angle_gamma   90.00
#
_symmetry.space_group_name_H-M   'P 1'
#
loop_
_entity.id
_entity.type
_entity.pdbx_description
1 polymer ?
#
loop_
_entity_poly.entity_id
_entity_poly.type
_entity_poly.pdbx_seq_one_letter_code
_entity_poly.pdbx_strand_id
1 'polypeptide(L)'
;MKQSVEKADSEVRVFNMDKIQRHQELLNTMHELYVTKNHDYGDSVHDTYLKYGLTSFLVRLEDKLNRARTISQKEQLVKDEKIKDTLLDLANYATLAVLELEWEESQRVQGGDTNN
;
A
#
# COMPACT_ATOMS: atom_id res chain seq x y z
N MET A 1 -18.86 -30.77 -18.89
CA MET A 1 -18.12 -29.66 -19.57
C MET A 1 -18.89 -28.36 -19.62
N LYS A 2 -20.14 -28.34 -20.10
CA LYS A 2 -20.98 -27.14 -20.15
C LYS A 2 -21.15 -26.50 -18.76
N GLN A 3 -21.40 -27.31 -17.73
CA GLN A 3 -21.60 -26.78 -16.36
C GLN A 3 -20.36 -26.14 -15.78
N SER A 4 -19.17 -26.68 -16.08
CA SER A 4 -17.90 -26.10 -15.62
C SER A 4 -17.63 -24.74 -16.25
N VAL A 5 -17.91 -24.58 -17.56
CA VAL A 5 -17.72 -23.33 -18.28
C VAL A 5 -18.73 -22.28 -17.78
N GLU A 6 -19.99 -22.67 -17.62
CA GLU A 6 -21.03 -21.78 -17.12
C GLU A 6 -20.73 -21.31 -15.70
N LYS A 7 -20.25 -22.22 -14.86
CA LYS A 7 -19.86 -21.88 -13.47
C LYS A 7 -18.68 -20.92 -13.46
N ALA A 8 -17.65 -21.16 -14.26
CA ALA A 8 -16.49 -20.26 -14.36
C ALA A 8 -16.90 -18.87 -14.83
N ASP A 9 -17.77 -18.77 -15.85
CA ASP A 9 -18.26 -17.48 -16.32
C ASP A 9 -19.08 -16.75 -15.27
N SER A 10 -19.91 -17.46 -14.51
CA SER A 10 -20.66 -16.87 -13.40
C SER A 10 -19.75 -16.35 -12.31
N GLU A 11 -18.72 -17.12 -11.93
CA GLU A 11 -17.76 -16.72 -10.92
C GLU A 11 -16.97 -15.48 -11.34
N VAL A 12 -16.56 -15.41 -12.61
CA VAL A 12 -15.87 -14.24 -13.15
C VAL A 12 -16.78 -13.01 -13.12
N ARG A 13 -18.05 -13.17 -13.51
CA ARG A 13 -19.02 -12.05 -13.48
C ARG A 13 -19.27 -11.56 -12.06
N VAL A 14 -19.47 -12.47 -11.11
CA VAL A 14 -19.66 -12.11 -9.70
C VAL A 14 -18.43 -11.36 -9.19
N PHE A 15 -17.22 -11.85 -9.46
CA PHE A 15 -16.00 -11.17 -9.05
C PHE A 15 -15.92 -9.76 -9.64
N ASN A 16 -16.26 -9.59 -10.93
CA ASN A 16 -16.22 -8.29 -11.57
C ASN A 16 -17.22 -7.30 -10.99
N MET A 17 -18.41 -7.76 -10.60
CA MET A 17 -19.42 -6.94 -9.94
C MET A 17 -18.97 -6.53 -8.53
N ASP A 18 -18.23 -7.40 -7.85
CA ASP A 18 -17.78 -7.18 -6.47
C ASP A 18 -16.41 -6.49 -6.39
N LYS A 19 -15.81 -6.15 -7.50
CA LYS A 19 -14.48 -5.52 -7.52
C LYS A 19 -14.43 -4.21 -6.73
N ILE A 20 -15.46 -3.38 -6.85
CA ILE A 20 -15.53 -2.11 -6.13
C ILE A 20 -15.52 -2.37 -4.64
N GLN A 21 -16.33 -3.32 -4.18
CA GLN A 21 -16.39 -3.71 -2.78
C GLN A 21 -15.06 -4.32 -2.32
N ARG A 22 -14.47 -5.20 -3.13
CA ARG A 22 -13.20 -5.85 -2.80
C ARG A 22 -12.07 -4.83 -2.68
N HIS A 23 -12.05 -3.83 -3.56
CA HIS A 23 -11.09 -2.73 -3.48
C HIS A 23 -11.20 -2.01 -2.14
N GLN A 24 -12.42 -1.68 -1.71
CA GLN A 24 -12.65 -1.04 -0.42
C GLN A 24 -12.16 -1.90 0.75
N GLU A 25 -12.42 -3.21 0.69
CA GLU A 25 -11.96 -4.14 1.71
C GLU A 25 -10.44 -4.18 1.82
N LEU A 26 -9.74 -4.16 0.69
CA LEU A 26 -8.28 -4.12 0.68
C LEU A 26 -7.75 -2.84 1.32
N LEU A 27 -8.36 -1.70 1.01
CA LEU A 27 -7.99 -0.43 1.64
C LEU A 27 -8.25 -0.46 3.15
N ASN A 28 -9.36 -1.02 3.56
CA ASN A 28 -9.69 -1.15 4.99
C ASN A 28 -8.67 -2.02 5.72
N THR A 29 -8.26 -3.14 5.11
CA THR A 29 -7.23 -4.02 5.68
C THR A 29 -5.90 -3.28 5.83
N MET A 30 -5.50 -2.52 4.82
CA MET A 30 -4.29 -1.71 4.87
C MET A 30 -4.37 -0.66 5.98
N HIS A 31 -5.51 -0.01 6.11
CA HIS A 31 -5.73 1.00 7.13
C HIS A 31 -5.65 0.41 8.55
N GLU A 32 -6.31 -0.72 8.78
CA GLU A 32 -6.28 -1.41 10.07
C GLU A 32 -4.86 -1.80 10.47
N LEU A 33 -4.08 -2.29 9.51
CA LEU A 33 -2.69 -2.65 9.75
C LEU A 33 -1.85 -1.42 10.10
N TYR A 34 -2.07 -0.31 9.43
CA TYR A 34 -1.40 0.96 9.73
C TYR A 34 -1.73 1.41 11.16
N VAL A 35 -3.00 1.39 11.55
CA VAL A 35 -3.43 1.79 12.89
C VAL A 35 -2.75 0.94 13.96
N THR A 36 -2.73 -0.38 13.76
CA THR A 36 -2.12 -1.32 14.71
C THR A 36 -0.62 -1.07 14.85
N LYS A 37 0.09 -0.93 13.73
CA LYS A 37 1.54 -0.69 13.76
C LYS A 37 1.88 0.66 14.38
N ASN A 38 1.10 1.68 14.07
CA ASN A 38 1.32 3.01 14.63
C ASN A 38 1.10 3.03 16.13
N HIS A 39 0.12 2.28 16.62
CA HIS A 39 -0.13 2.13 18.05
C HIS A 39 1.05 1.44 18.76
N ASP A 40 1.55 0.34 18.17
CA ASP A 40 2.58 -0.50 18.80
C ASP A 40 3.98 0.12 18.74
N TYR A 41 4.31 0.77 17.64
CA TYR A 41 5.67 1.24 17.37
C TYR A 41 5.80 2.76 17.35
N GLY A 42 4.71 3.48 17.60
CA GLY A 42 4.69 4.93 17.47
C GLY A 42 4.79 5.34 16.02
N ASP A 43 5.06 6.61 15.78
CA ASP A 43 5.12 7.18 14.44
C ASP A 43 6.54 7.21 13.89
N SER A 44 7.18 6.03 13.85
CA SER A 44 8.58 5.89 13.42
C SER A 44 8.78 6.28 11.95
N VAL A 45 7.78 6.08 11.11
CA VAL A 45 7.83 6.46 9.69
C VAL A 45 7.93 7.99 9.56
N HIS A 46 7.14 8.71 10.36
CA HIS A 46 7.21 10.17 10.42
C HIS A 46 8.59 10.65 10.89
N ASP A 47 9.12 10.04 11.95
CA ASP A 47 10.43 10.38 12.48
C ASP A 47 11.53 10.18 11.44
N THR A 48 11.47 9.10 10.68
CA THR A 48 12.42 8.82 9.60
C THR A 48 12.28 9.84 8.47
N TYR A 49 11.05 10.22 8.15
CA TYR A 49 10.78 11.25 7.15
C TYR A 49 11.37 12.61 7.55
N LEU A 50 11.20 12.99 8.83
CA LEU A 50 11.78 14.24 9.34
C LEU A 50 13.28 14.26 9.16
N LYS A 51 13.93 13.12 9.29
CA LYS A 51 15.38 12.98 9.24
C LYS A 51 15.91 12.93 7.80
N TYR A 52 15.27 12.18 6.93
CA TYR A 52 15.78 11.88 5.58
C TYR A 52 14.91 12.39 4.44
N GLY A 53 13.74 12.93 4.73
CA GLY A 53 12.83 13.44 3.71
C GLY A 53 12.20 12.36 2.85
N LEU A 54 11.73 12.78 1.67
CA LEU A 54 11.05 11.88 0.72
C LEU A 54 11.94 10.69 0.30
N THR A 55 13.24 10.88 0.30
CA THR A 55 14.18 9.80 -0.06
C THR A 55 13.97 8.55 0.78
N SER A 56 13.58 8.70 2.06
CA SER A 56 13.32 7.54 2.93
C SER A 56 12.21 6.64 2.37
N PHE A 57 11.19 7.22 1.75
CA PHE A 57 10.12 6.47 1.10
C PHE A 57 10.55 5.90 -0.25
N LEU A 58 11.28 6.68 -1.03
CA LEU A 58 11.72 6.23 -2.35
C LEU A 58 12.60 4.99 -2.25
N VAL A 59 13.49 4.93 -1.26
CA VAL A 59 14.31 3.75 -1.00
C VAL A 59 13.45 2.53 -0.66
N ARG A 60 12.44 2.71 0.21
CA ARG A 60 11.55 1.62 0.59
C ARG A 60 10.68 1.14 -0.58
N LEU A 61 10.20 2.07 -1.39
CA LEU A 61 9.41 1.73 -2.58
C LEU A 61 10.26 0.95 -3.59
N GLU A 62 11.50 1.37 -3.81
CA GLU A 62 12.44 0.66 -4.68
C GLU A 62 12.70 -0.75 -4.18
N ASP A 63 12.94 -0.92 -2.89
CA ASP A 63 13.15 -2.22 -2.26
C ASP A 63 11.95 -3.15 -2.48
N LYS A 64 10.75 -2.66 -2.24
CA LYS A 64 9.53 -3.46 -2.42
C LYS A 64 9.28 -3.80 -3.89
N LEU A 65 9.58 -2.87 -4.79
CA LEU A 65 9.45 -3.12 -6.22
C LEU A 65 10.45 -4.20 -6.68
N ASN A 66 11.70 -4.11 -6.23
CA ASN A 66 12.71 -5.12 -6.53
C ASN A 66 12.33 -6.49 -5.98
N ARG A 67 11.78 -6.52 -4.76
CA ARG A 67 11.26 -7.75 -4.17
C ARG A 67 10.13 -8.34 -5.00
N ALA A 68 9.19 -7.52 -5.48
CA ALA A 68 8.10 -7.98 -6.33
C ALA A 68 8.63 -8.57 -7.64
N ARG A 69 9.62 -7.92 -8.25
CA ARG A 69 10.27 -8.42 -9.46
C ARG A 69 10.90 -9.79 -9.24
N THR A 70 11.65 -9.93 -8.15
CA THR A 70 12.30 -11.19 -7.80
C THR A 70 11.29 -12.30 -7.57
N ILE A 71 10.25 -12.03 -6.78
CA ILE A 71 9.21 -13.01 -6.48
C ILE A 71 8.47 -13.43 -7.74
N SER A 72 8.21 -12.48 -8.67
CA SER A 72 7.48 -12.76 -9.90
C SER A 72 8.19 -13.75 -10.81
N GLN A 73 9.50 -13.93 -10.63
CA GLN A 73 10.32 -14.86 -11.42
C GLN A 73 10.41 -16.25 -10.78
N LYS A 74 9.86 -16.44 -9.58
CA LYS A 74 9.92 -17.71 -8.86
C LYS A 74 8.74 -18.61 -9.17
N GLU A 75 8.81 -19.86 -8.73
CA GLU A 75 7.74 -20.83 -8.95
C GLU A 75 6.43 -20.41 -8.28
N GLN A 76 5.34 -20.78 -8.91
CA GLN A 76 4.01 -20.25 -8.64
C GLN A 76 3.42 -20.63 -7.27
N LEU A 77 3.88 -21.73 -6.65
CA LEU A 77 3.31 -22.22 -5.40
C LEU A 77 3.42 -21.27 -4.21
N VAL A 78 4.45 -20.43 -4.20
CA VAL A 78 4.70 -19.48 -3.11
C VAL A 78 4.58 -18.05 -3.59
N LYS A 79 4.65 -17.85 -4.89
CA LYS A 79 4.73 -16.54 -5.54
C LYS A 79 3.51 -15.66 -5.29
N ASP A 80 2.31 -16.22 -5.46
CA ASP A 80 1.08 -15.41 -5.51
C ASP A 80 0.78 -14.72 -4.18
N GLU A 81 0.94 -15.43 -3.06
CA GLU A 81 0.70 -14.84 -1.74
C GLU A 81 1.73 -13.76 -1.41
N LYS A 82 3.00 -14.07 -1.61
CA LYS A 82 4.09 -13.13 -1.32
C LYS A 82 4.05 -11.89 -2.20
N ILE A 83 3.67 -12.04 -3.47
CA ILE A 83 3.59 -10.89 -4.36
C ILE A 83 2.45 -9.96 -3.98
N LYS A 84 1.30 -10.51 -3.58
CA LYS A 84 0.18 -9.70 -3.08
C LYS A 84 0.58 -8.90 -1.85
N ASP A 85 1.20 -9.55 -0.88
CA ASP A 85 1.68 -8.89 0.33
C ASP A 85 2.67 -7.78 0.01
N THR A 86 3.61 -8.04 -0.90
CA THR A 86 4.61 -7.06 -1.29
C THR A 86 3.98 -5.87 -2.00
N LEU A 87 2.99 -6.10 -2.87
CA LEU A 87 2.30 -5.02 -3.56
C LEU A 87 1.45 -4.17 -2.60
N LEU A 88 0.83 -4.80 -1.58
CA LEU A 88 0.10 -4.05 -0.55
C LEU A 88 1.05 -3.22 0.30
N ASP A 89 2.23 -3.76 0.64
CA ASP A 89 3.27 -2.98 1.34
C ASP A 89 3.71 -1.77 0.52
N LEU A 90 3.91 -1.97 -0.78
CA LEU A 90 4.30 -0.89 -1.69
C LEU A 90 3.24 0.21 -1.72
N ALA A 91 1.98 -0.18 -1.87
CA ALA A 91 0.85 0.74 -1.87
C ALA A 91 0.76 1.51 -0.55
N ASN A 92 0.98 0.83 0.58
CA ASN A 92 0.94 1.45 1.88
C ASN A 92 2.05 2.48 2.04
N TYR A 93 3.29 2.16 1.67
CA TYR A 93 4.38 3.14 1.74
C TYR A 93 4.14 4.34 0.84
N ALA A 94 3.57 4.14 -0.34
CA ALA A 94 3.21 5.24 -1.23
C ALA A 94 2.16 6.17 -0.57
N THR A 95 1.16 5.58 0.07
CA THR A 95 0.12 6.33 0.78
C THR A 95 0.70 7.11 1.95
N LEU A 96 1.59 6.47 2.73
CA LEU A 96 2.25 7.13 3.86
C LEU A 96 3.13 8.29 3.39
N ALA A 97 3.78 8.16 2.23
CA ALA A 97 4.56 9.26 1.65
C ALA A 97 3.67 10.47 1.36
N VAL A 98 2.47 10.25 0.83
CA VAL A 98 1.51 11.33 0.58
C VAL A 98 1.11 12.01 1.89
N LEU A 99 0.85 11.23 2.94
CA LEU A 99 0.51 11.78 4.26
C LEU A 99 1.62 12.72 4.78
N GLU A 100 2.88 12.30 4.65
CA GLU A 100 4.00 13.11 5.13
C GLU A 100 4.18 14.38 4.30
N LEU A 101 3.98 14.29 2.98
CA LEU A 101 4.03 15.47 2.12
C LEU A 101 2.92 16.45 2.46
N GLU A 102 1.72 15.97 2.75
CA GLU A 102 0.60 16.81 3.16
C GLU A 102 0.86 17.45 4.53
N TRP A 103 1.43 16.70 5.46
CA TRP A 103 1.81 17.24 6.75
C TRP A 103 2.84 18.37 6.59
N GLU A 104 3.88 18.14 5.79
CA GLU A 104 4.91 19.13 5.55
C GLU A 104 4.33 20.40 4.91
N GLU A 105 3.42 20.23 3.95
CA GLU A 105 2.71 21.32 3.32
C GLU A 105 1.92 22.16 4.35
N SER A 106 1.23 21.48 5.28
CA SER A 106 0.47 22.15 6.34
C SER A 106 1.37 22.94 7.27
N GLN A 107 2.58 22.45 7.55
CA GLN A 107 3.54 23.16 8.38
C GLN A 107 4.09 24.42 7.66
N ARG A 108 4.32 24.34 6.37
CA ARG A 108 4.78 25.50 5.59
C ARG A 108 3.73 26.60 5.53
N VAL A 109 2.45 26.24 5.39
CA VAL A 109 1.36 27.23 5.41
C VAL A 109 1.31 27.94 6.75
N GLN A 110 1.41 27.20 7.87
CA GLN A 110 1.44 27.79 9.21
C GLN A 110 2.67 28.68 9.42
N GLY A 111 3.84 28.22 8.96
CA GLY A 111 5.07 29.00 9.04
C GLY A 111 5.02 30.26 8.19
N GLY A 112 4.40 30.19 7.00
CA GLY A 112 4.19 31.34 6.13
C GLY A 112 3.35 32.42 6.79
N ASP A 113 2.31 32.03 7.50
CA ASP A 113 1.42 32.94 8.22
C ASP A 113 2.16 33.68 9.33
N THR A 114 3.09 33.02 10.01
CA THR A 114 3.87 33.66 11.09
C THR A 114 4.94 34.60 10.59
N ASN A 115 5.36 34.51 9.33
CA ASN A 115 6.38 35.34 8.75
C ASN A 115 5.81 36.60 8.09
N ASN A 116 4.52 36.72 8.02
CA ASN A 116 3.84 37.86 7.48
C ASN A 116 3.42 38.84 8.59
#